data_fa6dcae9b42d4265a2f2c3fe680b7631
#
_entry.id   fa6dcae9b42d4265a2f2c3fe680b7631
#
_cell.length_a   1.000
_cell.length_b   1.000
_cell.length_c   1.000
_cell.angle_alpha   90.00
_cell.angle_beta   90.00
_cell.angle_gamma   90.00
#
_symmetry.space_group_name_H-M   'P 1'
#
loop_
_entity.id
_entity.type
_entity.pdbx_description
1 polymer ?
#
loop_
_entity_poly.entity_id
_entity_poly.type
_entity_poly.pdbx_seq_one_letter_code
_entity_poly.pdbx_strand_id
1 'polypeptide(L)'
;MFGYCKFNGIGIIPWAPLSKGDLAHPLGTETVRVESTKGTIFERESSEGDKIIINRVEELAKKKGVKMAQIALAWVGQKVVSPIVGANGVERLKESIVTEITLTPEEVNYLEEPCVFFDFLCCVSL
;
A
#
# COMPACT_ATOMS: atom_id res chain seq x y z
N MET A 1 -0.82 -12.47 -11.24
CA MET A 1 -2.11 -12.78 -10.56
C MET A 1 -3.24 -11.84 -11.00
N PHE A 2 -3.12 -10.51 -10.87
CA PHE A 2 -4.20 -9.55 -11.23
C PHE A 2 -4.74 -9.74 -12.66
N GLY A 3 -3.85 -9.84 -13.67
CA GLY A 3 -4.27 -10.04 -15.06
C GLY A 3 -5.09 -11.31 -15.29
N TYR A 4 -4.70 -12.42 -14.65
CA TYR A 4 -5.44 -13.67 -14.73
C TYR A 4 -6.83 -13.56 -14.09
N CYS A 5 -6.92 -12.98 -12.90
CA CYS A 5 -8.19 -12.78 -12.21
C CYS A 5 -9.12 -11.87 -13.02
N LYS A 6 -8.61 -10.76 -13.54
CA LYS A 6 -9.37 -9.83 -14.38
C LYS A 6 -9.88 -10.51 -15.65
N PHE A 7 -9.04 -11.30 -16.33
CA PHE A 7 -9.42 -12.04 -17.55
C PHE A 7 -10.51 -13.05 -17.28
N ASN A 8 -10.50 -13.73 -16.11
CA ASN A 8 -11.48 -14.75 -15.75
C ASN A 8 -12.67 -14.21 -14.93
N GLY A 9 -12.79 -12.89 -14.74
CA GLY A 9 -13.88 -12.30 -13.95
C GLY A 9 -13.84 -12.65 -12.47
N ILE A 10 -12.65 -12.96 -11.93
CA ILE A 10 -12.46 -13.32 -10.52
C ILE A 10 -12.19 -12.06 -9.72
N GLY A 11 -13.03 -11.80 -8.70
CA GLY A 11 -12.83 -10.71 -7.75
C GLY A 11 -11.64 -10.98 -6.83
N ILE A 12 -10.87 -9.92 -6.52
CA ILE A 12 -9.71 -9.99 -5.63
C ILE A 12 -10.02 -9.22 -4.36
N ILE A 13 -9.80 -9.85 -3.21
CA ILE A 13 -9.97 -9.27 -1.87
C ILE A 13 -8.63 -9.39 -1.13
N PRO A 14 -7.71 -8.42 -1.30
CA PRO A 14 -6.38 -8.51 -0.71
C PRO A 14 -6.40 -8.19 0.79
N TRP A 15 -5.54 -8.87 1.51
CA TRP A 15 -5.25 -8.62 2.92
C TRP A 15 -4.06 -7.66 3.06
N ALA A 16 -4.05 -6.85 4.14
CA ALA A 16 -2.98 -5.92 4.48
C ALA A 16 -2.61 -4.92 3.37
N PRO A 17 -3.56 -4.15 2.83
CA PRO A 17 -3.32 -3.23 1.70
C PRO A 17 -2.34 -2.10 2.01
N LEU A 18 -1.98 -1.88 3.27
CA LEU A 18 -1.00 -0.88 3.71
C LEU A 18 0.37 -1.50 4.08
N SER A 19 0.64 -2.74 3.64
CA SER A 19 1.89 -3.44 3.97
C SER A 19 2.20 -3.39 5.48
N LYS A 20 1.22 -3.76 6.30
CA LYS A 20 1.30 -3.73 7.78
C LYS A 20 1.58 -2.34 8.38
N GLY A 21 1.50 -1.27 7.59
CA GLY A 21 1.69 0.12 8.01
C GLY A 21 2.87 0.82 7.35
N ASP A 22 3.72 0.12 6.59
CA ASP A 22 4.88 0.72 5.92
C ASP A 22 4.49 1.81 4.91
N LEU A 23 3.34 1.65 4.24
CA LEU A 23 2.80 2.63 3.30
C LEU A 23 1.96 3.74 3.97
N ALA A 24 1.86 3.74 5.30
CA ALA A 24 1.09 4.75 6.04
C ALA A 24 1.96 5.84 6.65
N HIS A 25 3.28 5.65 6.70
CA HIS A 25 4.22 6.55 7.36
C HIS A 25 5.50 6.72 6.52
N PRO A 26 6.21 7.87 6.66
CA PRO A 26 7.52 8.06 6.07
C PRO A 26 8.53 7.01 6.55
N LEU A 27 9.56 6.75 5.74
CA LEU A 27 10.65 5.86 6.11
C LEU A 27 11.29 6.25 7.45
N GLY A 28 11.60 5.24 8.26
CA GLY A 28 12.23 5.45 9.58
C GLY A 28 11.28 5.90 10.68
N THR A 29 9.97 5.98 10.43
CA THR A 29 8.99 6.27 11.48
C THR A 29 8.85 5.07 12.41
N GLU A 30 9.24 5.23 13.67
CA GLU A 30 8.99 4.21 14.70
C GLU A 30 7.51 4.17 15.04
N THR A 31 6.88 3.02 14.79
CA THR A 31 5.48 2.78 15.16
C THR A 31 5.42 1.63 16.16
N VAL A 32 4.39 1.62 17.00
CA VAL A 32 4.13 0.52 17.96
C VAL A 32 4.13 -0.85 17.27
N ARG A 33 3.72 -0.90 16.01
CA ARG A 33 3.70 -2.14 15.23
C ARG A 33 5.10 -2.57 14.79
N VAL A 34 5.96 -1.65 14.39
CA VAL A 34 7.36 -1.92 14.06
C VAL A 34 8.09 -2.46 15.31
N GLU A 35 7.89 -1.82 16.46
CA GLU A 35 8.46 -2.32 17.72
C GLU A 35 7.97 -3.72 18.09
N SER A 36 6.67 -4.00 17.93
CA SER A 36 6.10 -5.30 18.28
C SER A 36 6.53 -6.44 17.38
N THR A 37 7.05 -6.16 16.19
CA THR A 37 7.53 -7.17 15.23
C THR A 37 9.04 -7.39 15.29
N LYS A 38 9.80 -6.50 15.93
CA LYS A 38 11.27 -6.66 16.11
C LYS A 38 11.57 -7.99 16.81
N GLY A 39 12.50 -8.76 16.24
CA GLY A 39 12.91 -10.07 16.75
C GLY A 39 11.90 -11.22 16.56
N THR A 40 10.83 -10.99 15.82
CA THR A 40 9.87 -12.04 15.47
C THR A 40 10.05 -12.51 14.01
N ILE A 41 9.44 -13.65 13.67
CA ILE A 41 9.38 -14.16 12.27
C ILE A 41 8.64 -13.19 11.30
N PHE A 42 8.01 -12.15 11.83
CA PHE A 42 7.30 -11.12 11.07
C PHE A 42 8.14 -9.86 10.86
N GLU A 43 9.36 -9.80 11.42
CA GLU A 43 10.30 -8.73 11.12
C GLU A 43 10.71 -8.83 9.64
N ARG A 44 10.57 -7.73 8.93
CA ARG A 44 10.94 -7.64 7.52
C ARG A 44 11.91 -6.48 7.33
N GLU A 45 13.04 -6.77 6.74
CA GLU A 45 13.92 -5.73 6.23
C GLU A 45 13.32 -5.18 4.93
N SER A 46 13.14 -3.87 4.86
CA SER A 46 12.68 -3.21 3.65
C SER A 46 13.77 -3.29 2.57
N SER A 47 13.41 -3.80 1.40
CA SER A 47 14.29 -3.79 0.24
C SER A 47 14.53 -2.36 -0.27
N GLU A 48 15.53 -2.16 -1.12
CA GLU A 48 15.74 -0.85 -1.76
C GLU A 48 14.52 -0.43 -2.61
N GLY A 49 13.86 -1.39 -3.26
CA GLY A 49 12.61 -1.15 -3.98
C GLY A 49 11.49 -0.67 -3.06
N ASP A 50 11.32 -1.29 -1.89
CA ASP A 50 10.32 -0.87 -0.90
C ASP A 50 10.54 0.58 -0.46
N LYS A 51 11.80 0.94 -0.19
CA LYS A 51 12.17 2.32 0.20
C LYS A 51 11.81 3.34 -0.88
N ILE A 52 12.09 3.01 -2.14
CA ILE A 52 11.75 3.88 -3.27
C ILE A 52 10.23 4.04 -3.37
N ILE A 53 9.47 2.95 -3.25
CA ILE A 53 8.00 2.98 -3.30
C ILE A 53 7.43 3.83 -2.16
N ILE A 54 7.90 3.64 -0.92
CA ILE A 54 7.44 4.42 0.25
C ILE A 54 7.69 5.91 0.02
N ASN A 55 8.88 6.30 -0.48
CA ASN A 55 9.19 7.69 -0.80
C ASN A 55 8.26 8.26 -1.87
N ARG A 56 7.97 7.50 -2.94
CA ARG A 56 7.05 7.92 -4.01
C ARG A 56 5.62 8.09 -3.51
N VAL A 57 5.17 7.21 -2.60
CA VAL A 57 3.86 7.35 -1.93
C VAL A 57 3.82 8.63 -1.09
N GLU A 58 4.90 8.94 -0.36
CA GLU A 58 5.01 10.17 0.43
C GLU A 58 4.97 11.42 -0.45
N GLU A 59 5.70 11.44 -1.57
CA GLU A 59 5.70 12.55 -2.52
C GLU A 59 4.31 12.80 -3.10
N LEU A 60 3.62 11.74 -3.56
CA LEU A 60 2.26 11.87 -4.09
C LEU A 60 1.26 12.31 -3.02
N ALA A 61 1.40 11.83 -1.79
CA ALA A 61 0.57 12.26 -0.67
C ALA A 61 0.73 13.76 -0.41
N LYS A 62 1.96 14.26 -0.37
CA LYS A 62 2.25 15.70 -0.23
C LYS A 62 1.69 16.50 -1.41
N LYS A 63 1.87 16.03 -2.65
CA LYS A 63 1.38 16.71 -3.86
C LYS A 63 -0.14 16.83 -3.89
N LYS A 64 -0.85 15.79 -3.45
CA LYS A 64 -2.33 15.77 -3.42
C LYS A 64 -2.93 16.33 -2.12
N GLY A 65 -2.12 16.61 -1.08
CA GLY A 65 -2.58 17.09 0.21
C GLY A 65 -3.37 16.05 1.00
N VAL A 66 -3.06 14.77 0.82
CA VAL A 66 -3.72 13.63 1.48
C VAL A 66 -2.71 12.80 2.26
N LYS A 67 -3.18 11.83 3.05
CA LYS A 67 -2.30 10.93 3.80
C LYS A 67 -1.69 9.84 2.91
N MET A 68 -0.50 9.37 3.24
CA MET A 68 0.17 8.26 2.55
C MET A 68 -0.72 7.01 2.46
N ALA A 69 -1.37 6.64 3.58
CA ALA A 69 -2.31 5.53 3.60
C ALA A 69 -3.45 5.67 2.57
N GLN A 70 -3.90 6.89 2.32
CA GLN A 70 -4.97 7.15 1.34
C GLN A 70 -4.49 6.97 -0.09
N ILE A 71 -3.25 7.34 -0.41
CA ILE A 71 -2.63 7.06 -1.72
C ILE A 71 -2.52 5.56 -1.95
N ALA A 72 -2.00 4.82 -0.97
CA ALA A 72 -1.85 3.36 -1.06
C ALA A 72 -3.22 2.66 -1.24
N LEU A 73 -4.23 3.06 -0.48
CA LEU A 73 -5.58 2.52 -0.60
C LEU A 73 -6.25 2.89 -1.93
N ALA A 74 -6.03 4.10 -2.45
CA ALA A 74 -6.53 4.51 -3.75
C ALA A 74 -5.91 3.67 -4.88
N TRP A 75 -4.60 3.38 -4.80
CA TRP A 75 -3.93 2.48 -5.76
C TRP A 75 -4.52 1.07 -5.70
N VAL A 76 -4.65 0.49 -4.49
CA VAL A 76 -5.23 -0.85 -4.32
C VAL A 76 -6.67 -0.89 -4.83
N GLY A 77 -7.49 0.09 -4.49
CA GLY A 77 -8.90 0.15 -4.88
C GLY A 77 -9.13 0.21 -6.40
N GLN A 78 -8.16 0.70 -7.18
CA GLN A 78 -8.23 0.66 -8.65
C GLN A 78 -7.90 -0.72 -9.24
N LYS A 79 -7.24 -1.59 -8.48
CA LYS A 79 -6.76 -2.90 -8.95
C LYS A 79 -7.64 -4.06 -8.51
N VAL A 80 -8.40 -3.89 -7.43
CA VAL A 80 -9.11 -4.97 -6.74
C VAL A 80 -10.56 -4.60 -6.44
N VAL A 81 -11.35 -5.61 -6.07
CA VAL A 81 -12.77 -5.40 -5.78
C VAL A 81 -12.99 -4.78 -4.39
N SER A 82 -12.30 -5.29 -3.38
CA SER A 82 -12.48 -4.82 -1.99
C SER A 82 -11.27 -5.18 -1.13
N PRO A 83 -10.42 -4.21 -0.75
CA PRO A 83 -9.33 -4.49 0.19
C PRO A 83 -9.84 -4.68 1.62
N ILE A 84 -9.20 -5.56 2.40
CA ILE A 84 -9.48 -5.75 3.82
C ILE A 84 -8.62 -4.77 4.61
N VAL A 85 -9.24 -3.72 5.13
CA VAL A 85 -8.57 -2.69 5.92
C VAL A 85 -8.78 -2.92 7.41
N GLY A 86 -7.69 -2.96 8.18
CA GLY A 86 -7.72 -2.99 9.64
C GLY A 86 -7.69 -1.56 10.20
N ALA A 87 -8.62 -1.24 11.11
CA ALA A 87 -8.63 0.01 11.83
C ALA A 87 -8.82 -0.23 13.32
N ASN A 88 -8.10 0.52 14.16
CA ASN A 88 -8.21 0.47 15.61
C ASN A 88 -8.97 1.68 16.20
N GLY A 89 -9.69 2.41 15.37
CA GLY A 89 -10.51 3.56 15.77
C GLY A 89 -11.36 4.08 14.60
N VAL A 90 -12.42 4.80 14.95
CA VAL A 90 -13.40 5.35 13.99
C VAL A 90 -12.75 6.34 13.01
N GLU A 91 -11.82 7.17 13.50
CA GLU A 91 -11.12 8.15 12.66
C GLU A 91 -10.29 7.46 11.57
N ARG A 92 -9.53 6.41 11.94
CA ARG A 92 -8.77 5.62 10.95
C ARG A 92 -9.67 4.90 9.96
N LEU A 93 -10.83 4.44 10.40
CA LEU A 93 -11.80 3.83 9.50
C LEU A 93 -12.33 4.85 8.48
N LYS A 94 -12.68 6.05 8.93
CA LYS A 94 -13.10 7.14 8.04
C LYS A 94 -12.02 7.52 7.03
N GLU A 95 -10.77 7.60 7.47
CA GLU A 95 -9.61 7.89 6.61
C GLU A 95 -9.36 6.80 5.57
N SER A 96 -9.82 5.58 5.81
CA SER A 96 -9.70 4.47 4.86
C SER A 96 -10.74 4.54 3.73
N ILE A 97 -11.73 5.42 3.82
CA ILE A 97 -12.71 5.63 2.75
C ILE A 97 -12.10 6.61 1.74
N VAL A 98 -11.60 6.07 0.62
CA VAL A 98 -10.82 6.83 -0.38
C VAL A 98 -11.54 6.94 -1.74
N THR A 99 -12.86 6.89 -1.74
CA THR A 99 -13.69 6.91 -2.97
C THR A 99 -13.49 8.15 -3.82
N GLU A 100 -13.05 9.25 -3.24
CA GLU A 100 -12.83 10.54 -3.93
C GLU A 100 -11.41 10.71 -4.46
N ILE A 101 -10.48 9.79 -4.07
CA ILE A 101 -9.07 9.89 -4.46
C ILE A 101 -8.83 8.98 -5.67
N THR A 102 -8.62 9.59 -6.83
CA THR A 102 -8.28 8.87 -8.06
C THR A 102 -6.84 9.17 -8.43
N LEU A 103 -6.07 8.11 -8.74
CA LEU A 103 -4.72 8.23 -9.30
C LEU A 103 -4.79 8.21 -10.83
N THR A 104 -4.01 9.07 -11.46
CA THR A 104 -3.87 9.06 -12.92
C THR A 104 -3.04 7.86 -13.38
N PRO A 105 -3.12 7.44 -14.66
CA PRO A 105 -2.27 6.38 -15.19
C PRO A 105 -0.78 6.64 -14.99
N GLU A 106 -0.35 7.91 -15.10
CA GLU A 106 1.05 8.32 -14.90
C GLU A 106 1.46 8.15 -13.43
N GLU A 107 0.58 8.50 -12.49
CA GLU A 107 0.82 8.34 -11.04
C GLU A 107 0.88 6.85 -10.67
N VAL A 108 0.02 6.02 -11.25
CA VAL A 108 0.04 4.57 -11.06
C VAL A 108 1.35 3.99 -11.58
N ASN A 109 1.77 4.33 -12.81
CA ASN A 109 3.03 3.89 -13.39
C ASN A 109 4.23 4.35 -12.55
N TYR A 110 4.21 5.58 -12.04
CA TYR A 110 5.24 6.11 -11.16
C TYR A 110 5.40 5.29 -9.88
N LEU A 111 4.30 4.82 -9.29
CA LEU A 111 4.35 3.96 -8.11
C LEU A 111 4.82 2.53 -8.43
N GLU A 112 4.51 2.02 -9.62
CA GLU A 112 4.78 0.64 -10.03
C GLU A 112 6.18 0.43 -10.65
N GLU A 113 6.79 1.49 -11.22
CA GLU A 113 8.08 1.40 -11.89
C GLU A 113 9.21 0.76 -11.05
N PRO A 114 9.33 1.02 -9.72
CA PRO A 114 10.36 0.39 -8.91
C PRO A 114 10.07 -1.06 -8.56
N CYS A 115 8.89 -1.58 -8.93
CA CYS A 115 8.48 -2.94 -8.61
C CYS A 115 9.29 -3.93 -9.44
N VAL A 116 10.33 -4.53 -8.86
CA VAL A 116 11.16 -5.52 -9.53
C VAL A 116 10.48 -6.88 -9.46
N PHE A 117 10.40 -7.56 -10.57
CA PHE A 117 9.70 -8.85 -10.77
C PHE A 117 10.20 -9.99 -9.84
N PHE A 118 11.28 -9.78 -9.10
CA PHE A 118 11.91 -10.79 -8.24
C PHE A 118 11.46 -10.77 -6.77
N ASP A 119 10.86 -9.70 -6.29
CA ASP A 119 10.25 -9.68 -4.97
C ASP A 119 8.77 -10.04 -5.08
N PHE A 120 8.51 -11.36 -5.06
CA PHE A 120 7.17 -11.95 -5.03
C PHE A 120 6.26 -11.32 -3.95
N LEU A 121 6.85 -10.69 -2.95
CA LEU A 121 6.15 -9.98 -1.88
C LEU A 121 5.80 -8.52 -2.23
N CYS A 122 6.54 -7.82 -3.08
CA CYS A 122 6.22 -6.45 -3.47
C CYS A 122 4.90 -6.38 -4.27
N CYS A 123 4.64 -7.36 -5.15
CA CYS A 123 3.39 -7.41 -5.93
C CYS A 123 2.21 -8.09 -5.21
N VAL A 124 2.42 -8.71 -4.04
CA VAL A 124 1.37 -9.42 -3.28
C VAL A 124 1.01 -8.68 -1.99
N SER A 125 1.90 -7.82 -1.49
CA SER A 125 1.62 -6.95 -0.33
C SER A 125 1.01 -5.61 -0.73
N LEU A 126 0.94 -5.32 -2.03
CA LEU A 126 0.16 -4.23 -2.62
C LEU A 126 -1.03 -4.81 -3.36
#